data_0988cbac5995beaa7af14fd5b308e782
#
_entry.id   0988cbac5995beaa7af14fd5b308e782
#
_cell.length_a   1.000
_cell.length_b   1.000
_cell.length_c   1.000
_cell.angle_alpha   90.00
_cell.angle_beta   90.00
_cell.angle_gamma   90.00
#
_symmetry.space_group_name_H-M   'P 1'
#
loop_
_entity.id
_entity.type
_entity.pdbx_description
1 polymer ?
#
loop_
_entity_poly.entity_id
_entity_poly.type
_entity_poly.pdbx_seq_one_letter_code
_entity_poly.pdbx_strand_id
1 'polypeptide(L)'
;SIPPDFMIKCLSLPHHSSGMATDTYSTESKEYENSLDTSYKKGKGIYYTDMELSSRIIKFLEIPCGAYILDPCCGTGNFIVSARNSGHENVYGSDIDANAIALCQRKNGIKNITVLDTLANNGKDILRELHLKSPVDYVIGNPPYVPINKDITIDTPDRPFLKSVKESGSNLFIAAIYRAFELACPDGVISYIIPKNSCMLPHTAS
;
A
#
# COMPACT_ATOMS: atom_id res chain seq x y z
N SER A 1 -16.44 4.26 -13.70
CA SER A 1 -17.10 3.12 -13.05
C SER A 1 -16.05 2.08 -12.71
N ILE A 2 -16.11 1.53 -11.52
CA ILE A 2 -15.26 0.41 -11.07
C ILE A 2 -15.66 -0.80 -11.93
N PRO A 3 -14.71 -1.53 -12.53
CA PRO A 3 -15.05 -2.73 -13.28
C PRO A 3 -15.75 -3.77 -12.40
N PRO A 4 -16.76 -4.50 -12.88
CA PRO A 4 -17.57 -5.41 -12.05
C PRO A 4 -16.84 -6.64 -11.52
N ASP A 5 -15.64 -6.95 -12.02
CA ASP A 5 -14.95 -8.22 -11.74
C ASP A 5 -13.78 -8.10 -10.73
N PHE A 6 -13.64 -6.95 -10.06
CA PHE A 6 -12.60 -6.80 -9.04
C PHE A 6 -13.00 -7.38 -7.69
N MET A 7 -12.15 -8.27 -7.17
CA MET A 7 -12.33 -8.83 -5.84
C MET A 7 -11.63 -7.97 -4.78
N ILE A 8 -12.40 -7.24 -3.96
CA ILE A 8 -11.89 -6.54 -2.78
C ILE A 8 -12.02 -7.50 -1.60
N LYS A 9 -10.89 -8.02 -1.10
CA LYS A 9 -10.88 -8.84 0.13
C LYS A 9 -10.71 -7.93 1.35
N CYS A 10 -11.79 -7.68 2.07
CA CYS A 10 -11.74 -7.04 3.39
C CYS A 10 -11.46 -8.11 4.46
N LEU A 11 -10.32 -7.99 5.15
CA LEU A 11 -9.94 -8.90 6.23
C LEU A 11 -10.23 -8.26 7.58
N SER A 12 -11.09 -8.87 8.38
CA SER A 12 -11.16 -8.63 9.82
C SER A 12 -10.28 -9.67 10.52
N LEU A 13 -9.12 -9.25 11.00
CA LEU A 13 -8.22 -10.14 11.73
C LEU A 13 -8.56 -10.13 13.22
N PRO A 14 -8.65 -11.31 13.89
CA PRO A 14 -8.81 -11.36 15.32
C PRO A 14 -7.54 -10.89 16.04
N HIS A 15 -7.71 -10.13 17.12
CA HIS A 15 -6.63 -9.75 18.02
C HIS A 15 -6.11 -11.00 18.75
N HIS A 16 -4.92 -11.47 18.42
CA HIS A 16 -4.15 -12.36 19.28
C HIS A 16 -2.68 -11.94 19.32
N SER A 17 -2.25 -11.65 20.55
CA SER A 17 -0.85 -11.48 20.93
C SER A 17 -0.24 -12.86 21.22
N SER A 18 0.81 -13.25 20.52
CA SER A 18 1.77 -14.22 21.05
C SER A 18 3.09 -14.03 20.31
N GLY A 19 4.12 -13.76 21.09
CA GLY A 19 5.45 -13.45 20.61
C GLY A 19 6.17 -14.65 20.04
N MET A 20 7.04 -14.39 19.05
CA MET A 20 8.28 -15.16 18.82
C MET A 20 9.24 -14.38 17.91
N ALA A 21 10.53 -14.51 18.23
CA ALA A 21 11.74 -14.13 17.49
C ALA A 21 11.68 -12.79 16.71
N THR A 22 12.24 -11.77 17.31
CA THR A 22 12.51 -10.48 16.65
C THR A 22 13.60 -10.68 15.61
N ASP A 23 13.24 -10.74 14.36
CA ASP A 23 14.14 -10.57 13.24
C ASP A 23 14.77 -9.16 13.33
N THR A 24 16.06 -9.05 13.06
CA THR A 24 16.82 -7.79 13.11
C THR A 24 16.17 -6.69 12.24
N TYR A 25 15.54 -7.08 11.12
CA TYR A 25 14.78 -6.18 10.26
C TYR A 25 13.59 -5.52 11.00
N SER A 26 12.83 -6.31 11.75
CA SER A 26 11.67 -5.81 12.51
C SER A 26 12.10 -4.75 13.54
N THR A 27 13.29 -4.89 14.13
CA THR A 27 13.80 -3.96 15.15
C THR A 27 14.14 -2.59 14.55
N GLU A 28 14.89 -2.51 13.46
CA GLU A 28 15.29 -1.22 12.88
C GLU A 28 14.15 -0.53 12.11
N SER A 29 13.23 -1.28 11.49
CA SER A 29 11.98 -0.71 11.01
C SER A 29 11.22 -0.03 12.14
N LYS A 30 11.08 -0.70 13.29
CA LYS A 30 10.44 -0.15 14.48
C LYS A 30 11.19 1.05 15.06
N GLU A 31 12.53 1.00 15.07
CA GLU A 31 13.37 2.13 15.52
C GLU A 31 13.18 3.35 14.61
N TYR A 32 13.20 3.16 13.28
CA TYR A 32 12.91 4.22 12.35
C TYR A 32 11.50 4.79 12.54
N GLU A 33 10.50 3.92 12.61
CA GLU A 33 9.12 4.28 12.86
C GLU A 33 8.95 5.06 14.17
N ASN A 34 9.64 4.63 15.24
CA ASN A 34 9.62 5.28 16.54
C ASN A 34 10.39 6.61 16.56
N SER A 35 11.39 6.78 15.71
CA SER A 35 12.15 8.03 15.58
C SER A 35 11.36 9.15 14.94
N LEU A 36 10.31 8.83 14.16
CA LEU A 36 9.44 9.83 13.55
C LEU A 36 8.54 10.48 14.61
N ASP A 37 8.47 11.80 14.58
CA ASP A 37 7.58 12.56 15.45
C ASP A 37 6.12 12.12 15.29
N THR A 38 5.39 12.00 16.40
CA THR A 38 3.98 11.59 16.41
C THR A 38 3.09 12.59 15.63
N SER A 39 3.42 13.87 15.64
CA SER A 39 2.71 14.90 14.87
C SER A 39 2.97 14.72 13.36
N TYR A 40 4.19 14.39 12.98
CA TYR A 40 4.56 14.07 11.60
C TYR A 40 3.82 12.84 11.09
N LYS A 41 3.79 11.75 11.88
CA LYS A 41 3.04 10.53 11.53
C LYS A 41 1.56 10.82 11.33
N LYS A 42 0.93 11.51 12.27
CA LYS A 42 -0.49 11.87 12.19
C LYS A 42 -0.78 12.79 11.00
N GLY A 43 0.06 13.77 10.74
CA GLY A 43 -0.10 14.71 9.62
C GLY A 43 0.03 14.03 8.25
N LYS A 44 0.82 12.96 8.15
CA LYS A 44 1.02 12.18 6.92
C LYS A 44 0.16 10.91 6.85
N GLY A 45 -0.57 10.54 7.92
CA GLY A 45 -1.36 9.30 7.99
C GLY A 45 -0.52 8.04 7.90
N ILE A 46 0.73 8.12 8.37
CA ILE A 46 1.67 7.01 8.32
C ILE A 46 1.34 6.03 9.44
N TYR A 47 0.88 4.86 9.08
CA TYR A 47 0.65 3.72 9.97
C TYR A 47 1.42 2.54 9.42
N TYR A 48 2.45 2.13 10.14
CA TYR A 48 3.24 0.98 9.73
C TYR A 48 2.54 -0.32 10.08
N THR A 49 2.60 -1.27 9.17
CA THR A 49 2.12 -2.64 9.39
C THR A 49 3.27 -3.45 9.97
N ASP A 50 3.06 -4.17 11.08
CA ASP A 50 4.11 -5.02 11.61
C ASP A 50 4.37 -6.25 10.71
N MET A 51 5.52 -6.88 10.90
CA MET A 51 5.96 -8.03 10.10
C MET A 51 5.06 -9.26 10.29
N GLU A 52 4.50 -9.46 11.48
CA GLU A 52 3.61 -10.59 11.76
C GLU A 52 2.31 -10.43 10.96
N LEU A 53 1.71 -9.24 11.01
CA LEU A 53 0.47 -8.95 10.30
C LEU A 53 0.67 -9.05 8.78
N SER A 54 1.74 -8.47 8.24
CA SER A 54 2.01 -8.54 6.80
C SER A 54 2.26 -9.98 6.34
N SER A 55 2.99 -10.79 7.13
CA SER A 55 3.23 -12.20 6.83
C SER A 55 1.93 -13.03 6.85
N ARG A 56 1.04 -12.77 7.81
CA ARG A 56 -0.27 -13.42 7.88
C ARG A 56 -1.16 -13.07 6.67
N ILE A 57 -1.14 -11.82 6.23
CA ILE A 57 -1.89 -11.39 5.05
C ILE A 57 -1.34 -12.05 3.79
N ILE A 58 -0.03 -12.04 3.57
CA ILE A 58 0.61 -12.71 2.42
C ILE A 58 0.24 -14.19 2.38
N LYS A 59 0.33 -14.89 3.52
CA LYS A 59 -0.05 -16.30 3.61
C LYS A 59 -1.55 -16.53 3.31
N PHE A 60 -2.41 -15.65 3.81
CA PHE A 60 -3.86 -15.75 3.59
C PHE A 60 -4.24 -15.55 2.12
N LEU A 61 -3.52 -14.70 1.40
CA LEU A 61 -3.80 -14.42 0.00
C LEU A 61 -3.50 -15.60 -0.94
N GLU A 62 -2.74 -16.59 -0.48
CA GLU A 62 -2.37 -17.79 -1.27
C GLU A 62 -1.85 -17.43 -2.66
N ILE A 63 -0.96 -16.43 -2.71
CA ILE A 63 -0.45 -15.83 -3.94
C ILE A 63 0.26 -16.90 -4.79
N PRO A 64 -0.09 -17.09 -6.06
CA PRO A 64 0.56 -18.06 -6.93
C PRO A 64 2.05 -17.76 -7.14
N CYS A 65 2.86 -18.81 -7.31
CA CYS A 65 4.26 -18.66 -7.68
C CYS A 65 4.38 -17.91 -9.03
N GLY A 66 5.29 -16.94 -9.09
CA GLY A 66 5.50 -16.14 -10.29
C GLY A 66 4.57 -14.92 -10.45
N ALA A 67 3.55 -14.77 -9.61
CA ALA A 67 2.67 -13.60 -9.62
C ALA A 67 3.45 -12.31 -9.34
N TYR A 68 3.05 -11.23 -9.99
CA TYR A 68 3.58 -9.88 -9.78
C TYR A 68 2.84 -9.19 -8.65
N ILE A 69 3.58 -8.72 -7.65
CA ILE A 69 3.07 -8.10 -6.42
C ILE A 69 3.61 -6.68 -6.33
N LEU A 70 2.73 -5.72 -6.06
CA LEU A 70 3.10 -4.31 -5.87
C LEU A 70 2.51 -3.77 -4.57
N ASP A 71 3.37 -3.16 -3.74
CA ASP A 71 2.96 -2.29 -2.63
C ASP A 71 3.27 -0.83 -3.00
N PRO A 72 2.27 -0.03 -3.37
CA PRO A 72 2.47 1.35 -3.81
C PRO A 72 2.64 2.37 -2.66
N CYS A 73 2.61 1.91 -1.40
CA CYS A 73 2.80 2.71 -0.18
C CYS A 73 3.63 1.90 0.83
N CYS A 74 4.79 1.37 0.38
CA CYS A 74 5.45 0.26 1.08
C CYS A 74 6.16 0.65 2.39
N GLY A 75 6.37 1.94 2.66
CA GLY A 75 7.09 2.41 3.85
C GLY A 75 8.45 1.72 3.99
N THR A 76 8.72 1.16 5.17
CA THR A 76 9.94 0.39 5.44
C THR A 76 9.95 -1.01 4.81
N GLY A 77 8.90 -1.40 4.06
CA GLY A 77 8.87 -2.60 3.24
C GLY A 77 8.39 -3.87 3.92
N ASN A 78 7.59 -3.80 4.98
CA ASN A 78 7.16 -5.00 5.70
C ASN A 78 6.37 -5.99 4.82
N PHE A 79 5.48 -5.53 3.95
CA PHE A 79 4.83 -6.39 2.96
C PHE A 79 5.80 -6.94 1.92
N ILE A 80 6.73 -6.11 1.44
CA ILE A 80 7.76 -6.51 0.47
C ILE A 80 8.60 -7.66 1.02
N VAL A 81 9.10 -7.51 2.25
CA VAL A 81 9.92 -8.53 2.92
C VAL A 81 9.10 -9.79 3.19
N SER A 82 7.86 -9.66 3.68
CA SER A 82 6.98 -10.80 3.92
C SER A 82 6.71 -11.61 2.66
N ALA A 83 6.45 -10.95 1.53
CA ALA A 83 6.27 -11.61 0.25
C ALA A 83 7.56 -12.32 -0.22
N ARG A 84 8.71 -11.66 -0.11
CA ARG A 84 10.02 -12.26 -0.43
C ARG A 84 10.33 -13.47 0.44
N ASN A 85 10.10 -13.38 1.75
CA ASN A 85 10.30 -14.50 2.68
C ASN A 85 9.35 -15.68 2.40
N SER A 86 8.21 -15.42 1.76
CA SER A 86 7.26 -16.45 1.28
C SER A 86 7.62 -17.03 -0.08
N GLY A 87 8.78 -16.66 -0.65
CA GLY A 87 9.30 -17.22 -1.91
C GLY A 87 8.86 -16.48 -3.17
N HIS A 88 8.23 -15.31 -3.07
CA HIS A 88 7.86 -14.52 -4.24
C HIS A 88 9.02 -13.68 -4.73
N GLU A 89 9.34 -13.74 -6.02
CA GLU A 89 10.46 -13.01 -6.62
C GLU A 89 10.04 -11.70 -7.28
N ASN A 90 8.85 -11.64 -7.88
CA ASN A 90 8.32 -10.49 -8.60
C ASN A 90 7.62 -9.51 -7.64
N VAL A 91 8.37 -8.96 -6.68
CA VAL A 91 7.85 -8.05 -5.65
C VAL A 91 8.40 -6.66 -5.87
N TYR A 92 7.50 -5.70 -5.99
CA TYR A 92 7.76 -4.30 -6.28
C TYR A 92 7.17 -3.39 -5.21
N GLY A 93 7.74 -2.22 -5.04
CA GLY A 93 7.22 -1.25 -4.09
C GLY A 93 7.61 0.19 -4.39
N SER A 94 6.82 1.10 -3.87
CA SER A 94 7.13 2.53 -3.90
C SER A 94 6.62 3.21 -2.63
N ASP A 95 7.27 4.29 -2.27
CA ASP A 95 6.85 5.17 -1.19
C ASP A 95 7.38 6.58 -1.44
N ILE A 96 6.70 7.58 -0.90
CA ILE A 96 7.15 8.98 -0.96
C ILE A 96 8.31 9.24 0.01
N ASP A 97 8.48 8.39 1.04
CA ASP A 97 9.51 8.52 2.06
C ASP A 97 10.84 7.89 1.60
N ALA A 98 11.75 8.74 1.14
CA ALA A 98 13.08 8.33 0.67
C ALA A 98 13.90 7.61 1.76
N ASN A 99 13.74 7.96 3.02
CA ASN A 99 14.48 7.32 4.12
C ASN A 99 13.95 5.91 4.38
N ALA A 100 12.64 5.73 4.34
CA ALA A 100 12.02 4.41 4.45
C ALA A 100 12.45 3.49 3.30
N ILE A 101 12.44 3.98 2.06
CA ILE A 101 12.93 3.25 0.89
C ILE A 101 14.40 2.89 1.03
N ALA A 102 15.26 3.85 1.42
CA ALA A 102 16.69 3.58 1.61
C ALA A 102 16.95 2.51 2.68
N LEU A 103 16.17 2.52 3.76
CA LEU A 103 16.23 1.49 4.81
C LEU A 103 15.88 0.11 4.24
N CYS A 104 14.77 0.02 3.51
CA CYS A 104 14.30 -1.22 2.90
C CYS A 104 15.34 -1.79 1.90
N GLN A 105 15.90 -0.96 1.03
CA GLN A 105 16.91 -1.37 0.03
C GLN A 105 18.19 -1.89 0.69
N ARG A 106 18.71 -1.13 1.66
CA ARG A 106 19.98 -1.44 2.32
C ARG A 106 19.96 -2.79 3.03
N LYS A 107 18.84 -3.12 3.68
CA LYS A 107 18.74 -4.30 4.52
C LYS A 107 18.43 -5.59 3.78
N ASN A 108 17.65 -5.51 2.73
CA ASN A 108 17.10 -6.71 2.09
C ASN A 108 17.65 -6.94 0.68
N GLY A 109 18.51 -6.07 0.19
CA GLY A 109 19.00 -6.17 -1.19
C GLY A 109 17.88 -6.07 -2.23
N ILE A 110 16.72 -5.54 -1.84
CA ILE A 110 15.54 -5.42 -2.72
C ILE A 110 15.79 -4.27 -3.70
N LYS A 111 15.78 -4.57 -4.98
CA LYS A 111 16.08 -3.60 -6.05
C LYS A 111 14.82 -3.01 -6.69
N ASN A 112 13.69 -3.70 -6.60
CA ASN A 112 12.44 -3.33 -7.28
C ASN A 112 11.57 -2.38 -6.43
N ILE A 113 12.21 -1.46 -5.72
CA ILE A 113 11.53 -0.44 -4.93
C ILE A 113 12.11 0.92 -5.22
N THR A 114 11.29 1.95 -5.25
CA THR A 114 11.70 3.30 -5.63
C THR A 114 10.95 4.38 -4.83
N VAL A 115 11.58 5.55 -4.73
CA VAL A 115 10.93 6.74 -4.18
C VAL A 115 9.98 7.29 -5.23
N LEU A 116 8.67 7.25 -4.97
CA LEU A 116 7.65 7.70 -5.90
C LEU A 116 6.37 8.06 -5.17
N ASP A 117 5.81 9.22 -5.48
CA ASP A 117 4.46 9.60 -5.06
C ASP A 117 3.43 8.97 -6.02
N THR A 118 2.84 7.86 -5.60
CA THR A 118 1.87 7.11 -6.42
C THR A 118 0.54 7.83 -6.60
N LEU A 119 0.23 8.83 -5.81
CA LEU A 119 -0.99 9.64 -6.00
C LEU A 119 -0.76 10.80 -6.95
N ALA A 120 0.43 11.39 -6.95
CA ALA A 120 0.81 12.45 -7.88
C ALA A 120 1.09 11.98 -9.31
N ASN A 121 1.17 10.65 -9.53
CA ASN A 121 1.43 10.03 -10.82
C ASN A 121 0.26 9.14 -11.26
N ASN A 122 0.04 8.99 -12.55
CA ASN A 122 -0.94 8.04 -13.09
C ASN A 122 -0.41 6.61 -13.12
N GLY A 123 -1.31 5.62 -13.27
CA GLY A 123 -0.92 4.22 -13.23
C GLY A 123 0.15 3.83 -14.27
N LYS A 124 0.08 4.39 -15.50
CA LYS A 124 1.08 4.09 -16.56
C LYS A 124 2.47 4.61 -16.20
N ASP A 125 2.54 5.83 -15.65
CA ASP A 125 3.81 6.42 -15.23
C ASP A 125 4.41 5.65 -14.06
N ILE A 126 3.59 5.23 -13.08
CA ILE A 126 4.02 4.39 -11.96
C ILE A 126 4.61 3.07 -12.46
N LEU A 127 3.92 2.37 -13.36
CA LEU A 127 4.41 1.11 -13.92
C LEU A 127 5.73 1.31 -14.66
N ARG A 128 5.87 2.39 -15.43
CA ARG A 128 7.12 2.74 -16.13
C ARG A 128 8.27 2.99 -15.16
N GLU A 129 8.07 3.78 -14.10
CA GLU A 129 9.09 4.07 -13.10
C GLU A 129 9.54 2.82 -12.33
N LEU A 130 8.64 1.86 -12.15
CA LEU A 130 8.91 0.56 -11.55
C LEU A 130 9.44 -0.48 -12.55
N HIS A 131 9.65 -0.10 -13.82
CA HIS A 131 10.06 -1.01 -14.90
C HIS A 131 9.11 -2.20 -15.13
N LEU A 132 7.84 -2.03 -14.78
CA LEU A 132 6.78 -3.00 -15.02
C LEU A 132 6.20 -2.82 -16.42
N LYS A 133 6.08 -3.91 -17.17
CA LYS A 133 5.58 -3.89 -18.56
C LYS A 133 4.06 -3.88 -18.66
N SER A 134 3.39 -4.27 -17.60
CA SER A 134 1.93 -4.40 -17.50
C SER A 134 1.46 -4.21 -16.07
N PRO A 135 0.15 -3.98 -15.84
CA PRO A 135 -0.45 -4.07 -14.52
C PRO A 135 -0.13 -5.40 -13.82
N VAL A 136 -0.14 -5.39 -12.49
CA VAL A 136 0.28 -6.50 -11.63
C VAL A 136 -0.89 -7.38 -11.21
N ASP A 137 -0.59 -8.61 -10.77
CA ASP A 137 -1.61 -9.56 -10.29
C ASP A 137 -2.13 -9.20 -8.90
N TYR A 138 -1.26 -8.65 -8.04
CA TYR A 138 -1.61 -8.29 -6.65
C TYR A 138 -1.14 -6.87 -6.33
N VAL A 139 -2.07 -6.01 -5.90
CA VAL A 139 -1.75 -4.73 -5.25
C VAL A 139 -2.06 -4.87 -3.77
N ILE A 140 -1.04 -4.79 -2.93
CA ILE A 140 -1.17 -4.99 -1.49
C ILE A 140 -0.59 -3.77 -0.76
N GLY A 141 -1.04 -3.52 0.47
CA GLY A 141 -0.41 -2.45 1.26
C GLY A 141 -1.27 -1.90 2.39
N ASN A 142 -0.74 -0.85 2.98
CA ASN A 142 -1.39 -0.07 4.01
C ASN A 142 -1.37 1.41 3.57
N PRO A 143 -2.39 1.88 2.84
CA PRO A 143 -2.41 3.24 2.30
C PRO A 143 -2.53 4.30 3.41
N PRO A 144 -2.13 5.55 3.18
CA PRO A 144 -2.20 6.62 4.16
C PRO A 144 -3.65 7.02 4.50
N TYR A 145 -3.93 7.27 5.80
CA TYR A 145 -5.27 7.61 6.32
C TYR A 145 -5.35 9.07 6.78
N VAL A 146 -5.24 9.99 5.86
CA VAL A 146 -5.39 11.44 6.17
C VAL A 146 -6.44 12.06 5.28
N PRO A 147 -7.13 13.11 5.76
CA PRO A 147 -7.98 13.93 4.90
C PRO A 147 -7.15 14.58 3.79
N ILE A 148 -7.69 14.59 2.60
CA ILE A 148 -7.08 15.30 1.47
C ILE A 148 -7.23 16.80 1.69
N ASN A 149 -6.13 17.52 1.63
CA ASN A 149 -6.09 18.96 1.70
C ASN A 149 -5.45 19.54 0.42
N LYS A 150 -5.41 20.87 0.33
CA LYS A 150 -4.89 21.58 -0.86
C LYS A 150 -3.40 21.35 -1.15
N ASP A 151 -2.62 20.92 -0.14
CA ASP A 151 -1.17 20.71 -0.26
C ASP A 151 -0.85 19.30 -0.83
N ILE A 152 -1.85 18.42 -0.90
CA ILE A 152 -1.70 17.06 -1.44
C ILE A 152 -1.89 17.11 -2.95
N THR A 153 -0.87 16.67 -3.68
CA THR A 153 -0.95 16.50 -5.13
C THR A 153 -1.54 15.14 -5.47
N ILE A 154 -2.58 15.14 -6.31
CA ILE A 154 -3.18 13.93 -6.88
C ILE A 154 -3.27 14.15 -8.38
N ASP A 155 -2.79 13.20 -9.16
CA ASP A 155 -2.96 13.23 -10.62
C ASP A 155 -4.43 12.95 -10.96
N THR A 156 -5.12 14.01 -11.38
CA THR A 156 -6.56 13.98 -11.65
C THR A 156 -6.96 14.25 -13.11
N PRO A 157 -6.07 14.57 -14.07
CA PRO A 157 -6.48 14.83 -15.43
C PRO A 157 -7.21 13.59 -15.98
N ASP A 158 -8.32 13.82 -16.63
CA ASP A 158 -9.20 12.77 -17.21
C ASP A 158 -9.74 11.74 -16.20
N ARG A 159 -9.73 12.06 -14.89
CA ARG A 159 -10.21 11.20 -13.80
C ARG A 159 -11.26 11.92 -12.93
N PRO A 160 -12.52 12.00 -13.39
CA PRO A 160 -13.57 12.74 -12.67
C PRO A 160 -13.77 12.27 -11.22
N PHE A 161 -13.62 10.97 -10.96
CA PHE A 161 -13.75 10.43 -9.62
C PHE A 161 -12.65 10.94 -8.69
N LEU A 162 -11.37 10.89 -9.09
CA LEU A 162 -10.27 11.41 -8.28
C LEU A 162 -10.36 12.91 -8.05
N LYS A 163 -10.84 13.65 -9.07
CA LYS A 163 -11.11 15.08 -8.94
C LYS A 163 -12.18 15.33 -7.88
N SER A 164 -13.29 14.60 -7.91
CA SER A 164 -14.36 14.70 -6.91
C SER A 164 -13.86 14.33 -5.50
N VAL A 165 -13.08 13.27 -5.36
CA VAL A 165 -12.47 12.84 -4.08
C VAL A 165 -11.57 13.94 -3.52
N LYS A 166 -10.76 14.58 -4.35
CA LYS A 166 -9.90 15.70 -3.96
C LYS A 166 -10.69 16.93 -3.53
N GLU A 167 -11.69 17.32 -4.33
CA GLU A 167 -12.52 18.49 -4.08
C GLU A 167 -13.39 18.35 -2.82
N SER A 168 -13.85 17.14 -2.50
CA SER A 168 -14.62 16.87 -1.28
C SER A 168 -13.80 16.83 0.00
N GLY A 169 -12.46 16.87 -0.09
CA GLY A 169 -11.58 16.70 1.06
C GLY A 169 -11.67 15.33 1.72
N SER A 170 -12.05 14.31 0.95
CA SER A 170 -12.14 12.91 1.41
C SER A 170 -10.82 12.38 1.93
N ASN A 171 -10.83 11.16 2.45
CA ASN A 171 -9.62 10.54 2.96
C ASN A 171 -8.74 10.00 1.82
N LEU A 172 -7.43 10.13 1.98
CA LEU A 172 -6.43 9.79 0.98
C LEU A 172 -6.45 8.31 0.57
N PHE A 173 -6.84 7.40 1.48
CA PHE A 173 -6.95 5.97 1.16
C PHE A 173 -7.97 5.70 0.03
N ILE A 174 -8.98 6.55 -0.14
CA ILE A 174 -9.96 6.40 -1.25
C ILE A 174 -9.27 6.64 -2.60
N ALA A 175 -8.42 7.66 -2.67
CA ALA A 175 -7.61 7.91 -3.87
C ALA A 175 -6.60 6.76 -4.10
N ALA A 176 -6.02 6.21 -3.03
CA ALA A 176 -5.11 5.07 -3.11
C ALA A 176 -5.82 3.80 -3.62
N ILE A 177 -7.06 3.52 -3.20
CA ILE A 177 -7.86 2.42 -3.74
C ILE A 177 -8.11 2.62 -5.24
N TYR A 178 -8.48 3.83 -5.65
CA TYR A 178 -8.68 4.10 -7.08
C TYR A 178 -7.40 3.90 -7.88
N ARG A 179 -6.25 4.36 -7.36
CA ARG A 179 -4.95 4.13 -7.99
C ARG A 179 -4.62 2.64 -8.09
N ALA A 180 -4.97 1.85 -7.08
CA ALA A 180 -4.77 0.41 -7.12
C ALA A 180 -5.51 -0.27 -8.28
N PHE A 181 -6.70 0.21 -8.67
CA PHE A 181 -7.40 -0.27 -9.88
C PHE A 181 -6.65 0.03 -11.18
N GLU A 182 -5.90 1.12 -11.26
CA GLU A 182 -5.07 1.40 -12.43
C GLU A 182 -3.80 0.55 -12.49
N LEU A 183 -3.36 0.02 -11.33
CA LEU A 183 -2.14 -0.76 -11.19
C LEU A 183 -2.38 -2.27 -11.27
N ALA A 184 -3.57 -2.73 -10.94
CA ALA A 184 -3.94 -4.14 -11.01
C ALA A 184 -4.42 -4.56 -12.40
N CYS A 185 -4.11 -5.77 -12.82
CA CYS A 185 -4.68 -6.37 -14.03
C CYS A 185 -6.19 -6.65 -13.83
N PRO A 186 -6.97 -6.90 -14.91
CA PRO A 186 -8.43 -7.09 -14.81
C PRO A 186 -8.87 -8.16 -13.82
N ASP A 187 -8.13 -9.26 -13.71
CA ASP A 187 -8.39 -10.37 -12.76
C ASP A 187 -7.52 -10.26 -11.50
N GLY A 188 -6.91 -9.10 -11.29
CA GLY A 188 -6.00 -8.85 -10.18
C GLY A 188 -6.70 -8.71 -8.83
N VAL A 189 -5.93 -8.88 -7.76
CA VAL A 189 -6.39 -8.76 -6.38
C VAL A 189 -5.86 -7.48 -5.76
N ILE A 190 -6.75 -6.69 -5.15
CA ILE A 190 -6.37 -5.54 -4.32
C ILE A 190 -6.62 -5.91 -2.86
N SER A 191 -5.57 -5.85 -2.03
CA SER A 191 -5.63 -6.17 -0.60
C SER A 191 -4.99 -5.05 0.22
N TYR A 192 -5.81 -4.13 0.71
CA TYR A 192 -5.39 -3.03 1.56
C TYR A 192 -5.85 -3.20 2.99
N ILE A 193 -5.00 -2.82 3.94
CA ILE A 193 -5.41 -2.58 5.31
C ILE A 193 -6.10 -1.23 5.32
N ILE A 194 -7.33 -1.17 5.82
CA ILE A 194 -8.08 0.08 5.98
C ILE A 194 -8.69 0.15 7.38
N PRO A 195 -8.90 1.35 7.96
CA PRO A 195 -9.51 1.50 9.27
C PRO A 195 -10.91 0.89 9.30
N LYS A 196 -11.26 0.17 10.38
CA LYS A 196 -12.56 -0.49 10.54
C LYS A 196 -13.74 0.45 10.29
N ASN A 197 -13.65 1.69 10.75
CA ASN A 197 -14.70 2.70 10.58
C ASN A 197 -14.87 3.18 9.12
N SER A 198 -13.89 2.93 8.26
CA SER A 198 -13.94 3.31 6.84
C SER A 198 -14.78 2.34 6.00
N CYS A 199 -15.07 1.14 6.52
CA CYS A 199 -15.95 0.16 5.86
C CYS A 199 -17.44 0.49 6.02
N MET A 200 -17.79 1.45 6.87
CA MET A 200 -19.15 1.95 7.00
C MET A 200 -19.38 3.12 6.04
N LEU A 201 -19.46 2.84 4.75
CA LEU A 201 -20.09 3.79 3.83
C LEU A 201 -21.54 3.95 4.28
N PRO A 202 -22.05 5.19 4.43
CA PRO A 202 -23.46 5.36 4.69
C PRO A 202 -24.22 4.68 3.56
N HIS A 203 -25.11 3.73 3.90
CA HIS A 203 -26.10 3.27 2.96
C HIS A 203 -26.87 4.51 2.51
N THR A 204 -26.62 4.99 1.32
CA THR A 204 -27.53 5.91 0.66
C THR A 204 -28.81 5.12 0.47
N ALA A 205 -29.75 5.32 1.42
CA ALA A 205 -31.11 4.89 1.21
C ALA A 205 -31.60 5.52 -0.10
N SER A 206 -32.04 4.65 -0.97
CA SER A 206 -32.70 4.90 -2.26
C SER A 206 -33.76 6.00 -2.20
#